data_4742ea6285436ee080ff030966612f41
#
_entry.id   4742ea6285436ee080ff030966612f41
#
_cell.length_a   1.000
_cell.length_b   1.000
_cell.length_c   1.000
_cell.angle_alpha   90.00
_cell.angle_beta   90.00
_cell.angle_gamma   90.00
#
_symmetry.space_group_name_H-M   'P 1'
#
loop_
_entity.id
_entity.type
_entity.pdbx_description
1 polymer ?
#
loop_
_entity_poly.entity_id
_entity_poly.type
_entity_poly.pdbx_seq_one_letter_code
_entity_poly.pdbx_strand_id
1 'polypeptide(L)'
;MSVVVDTGLTSRAIVGRFYRRLEEYADGAWWTKLAMRFESTQEAETYRWLGMVPQVREWVGGRQVRPLRSSGMTIVNKVWESTVRVDADEVRRDKTGQIMVRVNELARRVALHPNKLLTELIAGASGAAAYDGTTYFATDHSEGDSGTQSNSITHDATTPTSPTDGEMYEAIVKGIGQILGFMDDQGEPMNESAGSFLVMVPMGFLSSTLIALSSKTIDASSNPLAGSGPFQVAWVANPRLSWTDRFAVFRTDGDARPFIFQEELPVQVQVLAEGSELEINENQHQYGVKAVHAAGYGFWQSACLVTLT
;
A
#
# COMPACT_ATOMS: atom_id res chain seq x y z
N MET A 1 -21.53 -21.53 -49.49
CA MET A 1 -20.53 -20.88 -48.60
C MET A 1 -21.04 -21.01 -47.18
N SER A 2 -20.51 -21.95 -46.41
CA SER A 2 -20.82 -22.04 -44.99
C SER A 2 -19.97 -21.00 -44.28
N VAL A 3 -20.62 -20.01 -43.67
CA VAL A 3 -19.97 -19.08 -42.77
C VAL A 3 -19.51 -19.90 -41.56
N VAL A 4 -18.24 -20.18 -41.50
CA VAL A 4 -17.64 -20.72 -40.27
C VAL A 4 -17.66 -19.55 -39.26
N VAL A 5 -18.61 -19.59 -38.34
CA VAL A 5 -18.58 -18.73 -37.18
C VAL A 5 -17.42 -19.20 -36.35
N ASP A 6 -16.32 -18.51 -36.45
CA ASP A 6 -15.15 -18.71 -35.60
C ASP A 6 -15.57 -18.38 -34.14
N THR A 7 -15.86 -19.40 -33.36
CA THR A 7 -16.21 -19.30 -31.94
C THR A 7 -14.96 -19.38 -31.05
N GLY A 8 -13.78 -19.20 -31.65
CA GLY A 8 -12.50 -19.18 -30.93
C GLY A 8 -12.36 -17.97 -30.01
N LEU A 9 -11.54 -18.11 -29.00
CA LEU A 9 -11.15 -17.01 -28.13
C LEU A 9 -10.32 -16.00 -28.93
N THR A 10 -10.79 -14.75 -29.04
CA THR A 10 -10.07 -13.70 -29.78
C THR A 10 -9.17 -12.91 -28.83
N SER A 11 -8.08 -12.36 -29.35
CA SER A 11 -7.17 -11.49 -28.57
C SER A 11 -7.89 -10.28 -27.98
N ARG A 12 -8.92 -9.74 -28.66
CA ARG A 12 -9.75 -8.66 -28.10
C ARG A 12 -10.49 -9.09 -26.85
N ALA A 13 -11.02 -10.32 -26.83
CA ALA A 13 -11.72 -10.88 -25.66
C ALA A 13 -10.75 -11.09 -24.51
N ILE A 14 -9.52 -11.55 -24.80
CA ILE A 14 -8.46 -11.73 -23.83
C ILE A 14 -8.09 -10.39 -23.18
N VAL A 15 -7.83 -9.35 -23.98
CA VAL A 15 -7.49 -7.99 -23.50
C VAL A 15 -8.64 -7.40 -22.67
N GLY A 16 -9.88 -7.50 -23.17
CA GLY A 16 -11.04 -7.01 -22.43
C GLY A 16 -11.24 -7.71 -21.09
N ARG A 17 -10.97 -9.02 -21.04
CA ARG A 17 -11.03 -9.79 -19.79
C ARG A 17 -9.91 -9.40 -18.82
N PHE A 18 -8.69 -9.16 -19.35
CA PHE A 18 -7.55 -8.70 -18.54
C PHE A 18 -7.88 -7.39 -17.83
N TYR A 19 -8.33 -6.35 -18.55
CA TYR A 19 -8.64 -5.05 -17.94
C TYR A 19 -9.76 -5.14 -16.91
N ARG A 20 -10.83 -5.89 -17.18
CA ARG A 20 -11.90 -6.11 -16.21
C ARG A 20 -11.36 -6.73 -14.92
N ARG A 21 -10.51 -7.77 -15.03
CA ARG A 21 -9.92 -8.41 -13.87
C ARG A 21 -8.91 -7.53 -13.15
N LEU A 22 -8.17 -6.71 -13.89
CA LEU A 22 -7.25 -5.73 -13.32
C LEU A 22 -8.01 -4.76 -12.39
N GLU A 23 -9.13 -4.21 -12.86
CA GLU A 23 -9.99 -3.32 -12.07
C GLU A 23 -10.57 -4.03 -10.84
N GLU A 24 -11.18 -5.22 -11.02
CA GLU A 24 -11.75 -6.01 -9.93
C GLU A 24 -10.73 -6.30 -8.80
N TYR A 25 -9.47 -6.58 -9.14
CA TYR A 25 -8.42 -6.83 -8.14
C TYR A 25 -7.82 -5.55 -7.55
N ALA A 26 -7.83 -4.46 -8.28
CA ALA A 26 -7.33 -3.18 -7.81
C ALA A 26 -8.24 -2.58 -6.73
N ASP A 27 -9.57 -2.68 -6.88
CA ASP A 27 -10.55 -2.14 -5.95
C ASP A 27 -10.43 -2.68 -4.52
N GLY A 28 -10.00 -3.94 -4.36
CA GLY A 28 -9.78 -4.59 -3.06
C GLY A 28 -8.37 -4.45 -2.49
N ALA A 29 -7.46 -3.79 -3.19
CA ALA A 29 -6.06 -3.73 -2.79
C ALA A 29 -5.83 -2.76 -1.63
N TRP A 30 -5.19 -3.23 -0.54
CA TRP A 30 -4.95 -2.43 0.66
C TRP A 30 -4.00 -1.23 0.43
N TRP A 31 -3.14 -1.29 -0.60
CA TRP A 31 -2.21 -0.21 -0.91
C TRP A 31 -2.92 1.12 -1.18
N THR A 32 -4.13 1.08 -1.76
CA THR A 32 -4.94 2.28 -2.06
C THR A 32 -5.35 3.06 -0.81
N LYS A 33 -5.38 2.39 0.35
CA LYS A 33 -5.68 3.01 1.65
C LYS A 33 -4.44 3.66 2.28
N LEU A 34 -3.24 3.18 1.92
CA LEU A 34 -1.97 3.60 2.54
C LEU A 34 -1.17 4.57 1.68
N ALA A 35 -1.43 4.68 0.39
CA ALA A 35 -0.67 5.53 -0.50
C ALA A 35 -1.50 6.68 -1.09
N MET A 36 -0.89 7.86 -1.17
CA MET A 36 -1.33 8.96 -2.02
C MET A 36 -0.93 8.65 -3.45
N ARG A 37 -1.86 8.72 -4.39
CA ARG A 37 -1.57 8.49 -5.81
C ARG A 37 -1.31 9.81 -6.51
N PHE A 38 -0.17 9.91 -7.21
CA PHE A 38 0.22 11.05 -8.03
C PHE A 38 0.55 10.59 -9.45
N GLU A 39 0.13 11.39 -10.41
CA GLU A 39 0.54 11.26 -11.79
C GLU A 39 1.90 11.96 -11.97
N SER A 40 2.81 11.31 -12.72
CA SER A 40 4.12 11.83 -13.06
C SER A 40 4.26 11.96 -14.58
N THR A 41 5.00 12.93 -15.00
CA THR A 41 5.36 13.11 -16.42
C THR A 41 6.88 13.08 -16.64
N GLN A 42 7.65 12.77 -15.59
CA GLN A 42 9.11 12.78 -15.59
C GLN A 42 9.66 11.47 -15.05
N GLU A 43 10.92 11.19 -15.37
CA GLU A 43 11.64 10.03 -14.84
C GLU A 43 11.74 10.04 -13.31
N ALA A 44 11.83 11.22 -12.69
CA ALA A 44 11.89 11.39 -11.26
C ALA A 44 11.10 12.63 -10.82
N GLU A 45 10.31 12.50 -9.76
CA GLU A 45 9.59 13.61 -9.15
C GLU A 45 10.14 13.89 -7.75
N THR A 46 10.25 15.17 -7.41
CA THR A 46 10.68 15.61 -6.08
C THR A 46 9.52 16.26 -5.34
N TYR A 47 9.07 15.60 -4.27
CA TYR A 47 7.97 16.04 -3.41
C TYR A 47 8.49 16.95 -2.29
N ARG A 48 8.54 18.26 -2.55
CA ARG A 48 9.02 19.29 -1.59
C ARG A 48 7.95 19.74 -0.60
N TRP A 49 6.71 19.36 -0.82
CA TRP A 49 5.53 19.80 -0.06
C TRP A 49 5.17 18.90 1.12
N LEU A 50 5.99 17.88 1.41
CA LEU A 50 5.80 17.03 2.59
C LEU A 50 6.04 17.77 3.91
N GLY A 51 6.53 19.02 3.87
CA GLY A 51 6.53 19.91 5.02
C GLY A 51 5.13 20.37 5.42
N MET A 52 4.97 20.73 6.69
CA MET A 52 3.67 21.06 7.26
C MET A 52 3.05 22.35 6.72
N VAL A 53 1.72 22.38 6.69
CA VAL A 53 0.94 23.56 6.31
C VAL A 53 0.86 24.51 7.49
N PRO A 54 1.05 25.86 7.29
CA PRO A 54 0.92 26.84 8.36
C PRO A 54 -0.46 26.80 9.03
N GLN A 55 -0.47 26.89 10.36
CA GLN A 55 -1.72 26.90 11.13
C GLN A 55 -2.54 28.18 10.92
N VAL A 56 -3.84 28.07 11.21
CA VAL A 56 -4.75 29.18 11.30
C VAL A 56 -4.44 29.96 12.58
N ARG A 57 -4.22 31.26 12.46
CA ARG A 57 -3.97 32.18 13.58
C ARG A 57 -4.86 33.38 13.50
N GLU A 58 -4.99 34.10 14.61
CA GLU A 58 -5.65 35.39 14.63
C GLU A 58 -4.96 36.37 13.67
N TRP A 59 -5.73 37.09 12.90
CA TRP A 59 -5.21 38.09 11.97
C TRP A 59 -4.87 39.40 12.70
N VAL A 60 -3.66 39.49 13.26
CA VAL A 60 -3.12 40.69 13.87
C VAL A 60 -1.88 41.13 13.09
N GLY A 61 -1.88 42.34 12.55
CA GLY A 61 -0.69 42.93 11.93
C GLY A 61 -0.33 42.48 10.51
N GLY A 62 -1.25 41.88 9.74
CA GLY A 62 -1.04 41.46 8.35
C GLY A 62 -0.73 39.98 8.16
N ARG A 63 -0.71 39.51 6.89
CA ARG A 63 -0.41 38.11 6.53
C ARG A 63 1.08 37.84 6.71
N GLN A 64 1.42 36.75 7.42
CA GLN A 64 2.80 36.23 7.47
C GLN A 64 2.88 35.02 6.59
N VAL A 65 3.69 35.10 5.55
CA VAL A 65 3.99 33.98 4.66
C VAL A 65 5.15 33.19 5.26
N ARG A 66 4.96 31.93 5.55
CA ARG A 66 6.07 31.01 5.87
C ARG A 66 6.41 30.23 4.60
N PRO A 67 7.67 30.19 4.15
CA PRO A 67 8.05 29.36 3.01
C PRO A 67 7.94 27.88 3.41
N LEU A 68 7.45 27.04 2.48
CA LEU A 68 7.53 25.59 2.61
C LEU A 68 9.00 25.18 2.69
N ARG A 69 9.34 24.27 3.61
CA ARG A 69 10.73 23.81 3.76
C ARG A 69 11.24 23.14 2.48
N SER A 70 12.54 23.29 2.22
CA SER A 70 13.20 22.78 1.01
C SER A 70 13.54 21.26 1.09
N SER A 71 13.29 20.60 2.21
CA SER A 71 13.45 19.15 2.32
C SER A 71 12.40 18.46 1.45
N GLY A 72 12.83 17.56 0.60
CA GLY A 72 11.95 16.86 -0.33
C GLY A 72 12.40 15.42 -0.52
N MET A 73 11.44 14.57 -0.86
CA MET A 73 11.71 13.18 -1.24
C MET A 73 11.65 13.05 -2.74
N THR A 74 12.71 12.48 -3.33
CA THR A 74 12.74 12.20 -4.78
C THR A 74 12.40 10.73 -4.99
N ILE A 75 11.40 10.48 -5.84
CA ILE A 75 10.99 9.13 -6.26
C ILE A 75 11.30 8.99 -7.75
N VAL A 76 12.06 7.96 -8.11
CA VAL A 76 12.42 7.62 -9.49
C VAL A 76 11.48 6.56 -10.01
N ASN A 77 10.84 6.82 -11.16
CA ASN A 77 9.95 5.89 -11.82
C ASN A 77 10.72 4.66 -12.34
N LYS A 78 10.08 3.50 -12.30
CA LYS A 78 10.64 2.24 -12.79
C LYS A 78 9.70 1.62 -13.79
N VAL A 79 10.28 1.08 -14.87
CA VAL A 79 9.54 0.35 -15.90
C VAL A 79 9.32 -1.08 -15.41
N TRP A 80 8.08 -1.53 -15.48
CA TRP A 80 7.67 -2.89 -15.11
C TRP A 80 7.05 -3.57 -16.32
N GLU A 81 7.38 -4.83 -16.52
CA GLU A 81 6.82 -5.64 -17.59
C GLU A 81 6.50 -7.05 -17.12
N SER A 82 5.56 -7.67 -17.79
CA SER A 82 5.29 -9.10 -17.67
C SER A 82 4.70 -9.60 -18.97
N THR A 83 5.22 -10.70 -19.51
CA THR A 83 4.83 -11.22 -20.81
C THR A 83 4.47 -12.69 -20.72
N VAL A 84 3.37 -13.08 -21.37
CA VAL A 84 2.92 -14.47 -21.50
C VAL A 84 2.87 -14.82 -22.98
N ARG A 85 3.45 -15.97 -23.35
CA ARG A 85 3.28 -16.60 -24.67
C ARG A 85 2.36 -17.78 -24.59
N VAL A 86 1.56 -17.95 -25.64
CA VAL A 86 0.59 -19.03 -25.79
C VAL A 86 0.61 -19.50 -27.24
N ASP A 87 0.54 -20.80 -27.48
CA ASP A 87 0.40 -21.35 -28.81
C ASP A 87 -0.93 -20.92 -29.48
N ALA A 88 -0.90 -20.46 -30.72
CA ALA A 88 -2.08 -19.95 -31.43
C ALA A 88 -3.14 -21.01 -31.60
N ASP A 89 -2.74 -22.28 -31.84
CA ASP A 89 -3.66 -23.38 -31.92
C ASP A 89 -4.32 -23.72 -30.56
N GLU A 90 -3.57 -23.56 -29.44
CA GLU A 90 -4.16 -23.71 -28.10
C GLU A 90 -5.23 -22.65 -27.84
N VAL A 91 -4.95 -21.38 -28.23
CA VAL A 91 -5.95 -20.30 -28.11
C VAL A 91 -7.22 -20.63 -28.90
N ARG A 92 -7.07 -21.09 -30.14
CA ARG A 92 -8.19 -21.48 -31.02
C ARG A 92 -8.97 -22.67 -30.48
N ARG A 93 -8.30 -23.63 -29.82
CA ARG A 93 -8.88 -24.86 -29.28
C ARG A 93 -9.30 -24.75 -27.81
N ASP A 94 -9.05 -23.62 -27.14
CA ASP A 94 -9.36 -23.48 -25.71
C ASP A 94 -10.84 -23.41 -25.41
N LYS A 95 -11.47 -24.58 -25.46
CA LYS A 95 -12.86 -24.76 -25.02
C LYS A 95 -13.01 -24.85 -23.49
N THR A 96 -11.91 -25.04 -22.75
CA THR A 96 -11.91 -25.28 -21.29
C THR A 96 -11.67 -23.99 -20.51
N GLY A 97 -11.25 -22.92 -21.16
CA GLY A 97 -10.96 -21.63 -20.53
C GLY A 97 -9.64 -21.61 -19.75
N GLN A 98 -8.73 -22.55 -19.98
CA GLN A 98 -7.45 -22.62 -19.25
C GLN A 98 -6.55 -21.41 -19.52
N ILE A 99 -6.56 -20.89 -20.76
CA ILE A 99 -5.82 -19.69 -21.13
C ILE A 99 -6.36 -18.49 -20.36
N MET A 100 -7.70 -18.40 -20.22
CA MET A 100 -8.33 -17.34 -19.46
C MET A 100 -7.99 -17.38 -17.97
N VAL A 101 -7.74 -18.54 -17.40
CA VAL A 101 -7.23 -18.65 -16.02
C VAL A 101 -5.85 -18.02 -15.91
N ARG A 102 -4.95 -18.28 -16.87
CA ARG A 102 -3.59 -17.68 -16.90
C ARG A 102 -3.65 -16.16 -17.10
N VAL A 103 -4.53 -15.67 -17.96
CA VAL A 103 -4.75 -14.24 -18.19
C VAL A 103 -5.28 -13.55 -16.92
N ASN A 104 -6.26 -14.17 -16.24
CA ASN A 104 -6.77 -13.66 -14.97
C ASN A 104 -5.68 -13.62 -13.89
N GLU A 105 -4.82 -14.63 -13.81
CA GLU A 105 -3.71 -14.67 -12.86
C GLU A 105 -2.66 -13.59 -13.17
N LEU A 106 -2.37 -13.33 -14.46
CA LEU A 106 -1.51 -12.23 -14.86
C LEU A 106 -2.11 -10.89 -14.43
N ALA A 107 -3.41 -10.65 -14.69
CA ALA A 107 -4.11 -9.44 -14.27
C ALA A 107 -4.05 -9.25 -12.74
N ARG A 108 -4.26 -10.33 -11.97
CA ARG A 108 -4.15 -10.32 -10.52
C ARG A 108 -2.75 -9.92 -10.04
N ARG A 109 -1.71 -10.50 -10.62
CA ARG A 109 -0.31 -10.18 -10.26
C ARG A 109 0.03 -8.73 -10.54
N VAL A 110 -0.43 -8.21 -11.67
CA VAL A 110 -0.21 -6.81 -12.06
C VAL A 110 -0.96 -5.86 -11.13
N ALA A 111 -2.25 -6.14 -10.83
CA ALA A 111 -3.05 -5.32 -9.92
C ALA A 111 -2.49 -5.29 -8.50
N LEU A 112 -1.88 -6.39 -8.03
CA LEU A 112 -1.30 -6.51 -6.69
C LEU A 112 0.19 -6.15 -6.63
N HIS A 113 0.79 -5.70 -7.74
CA HIS A 113 2.19 -5.30 -7.76
C HIS A 113 2.49 -4.10 -6.84
N PRO A 114 1.63 -3.05 -6.72
CA PRO A 114 1.82 -1.99 -5.76
C PRO A 114 1.86 -2.49 -4.30
N ASN A 115 1.09 -3.52 -3.94
CA ASN A 115 1.18 -4.14 -2.61
C ASN A 115 2.59 -4.70 -2.32
N LYS A 116 3.26 -5.26 -3.34
CA LYS A 116 4.64 -5.73 -3.20
C LYS A 116 5.58 -4.56 -2.94
N LEU A 117 5.48 -3.48 -3.73
CA LEU A 117 6.33 -2.30 -3.59
C LEU A 117 6.18 -1.65 -2.21
N LEU A 118 4.94 -1.46 -1.75
CA LEU A 118 4.71 -0.91 -0.42
C LEU A 118 5.20 -1.84 0.69
N THR A 119 5.06 -3.16 0.52
CA THR A 119 5.61 -4.11 1.51
C THR A 119 7.12 -4.01 1.60
N GLU A 120 7.82 -3.86 0.47
CA GLU A 120 9.27 -3.68 0.44
C GLU A 120 9.69 -2.37 1.16
N LEU A 121 8.94 -1.28 0.98
CA LEU A 121 9.13 -0.04 1.72
C LEU A 121 8.91 -0.24 3.22
N ILE A 122 7.81 -0.88 3.63
CA ILE A 122 7.48 -1.16 5.04
C ILE A 122 8.56 -2.02 5.69
N ALA A 123 9.00 -3.07 5.03
CA ALA A 123 10.04 -3.96 5.55
C ALA A 123 11.41 -3.27 5.68
N GLY A 124 11.74 -2.36 4.76
CA GLY A 124 12.99 -1.59 4.76
C GLY A 124 12.95 -0.28 5.55
N ALA A 125 11.83 0.08 6.12
CA ALA A 125 11.55 1.42 6.66
C ALA A 125 12.45 1.84 7.84
N SER A 126 12.97 0.89 8.61
CA SER A 126 13.90 1.18 9.70
C SER A 126 15.34 1.49 9.22
N GLY A 127 15.61 1.35 7.91
CA GLY A 127 16.92 1.64 7.30
C GLY A 127 16.89 2.69 6.20
N ALA A 128 15.70 3.14 5.79
CA ALA A 128 15.51 4.09 4.70
C ALA A 128 15.02 5.45 5.22
N ALA A 129 15.63 6.53 4.71
CA ALA A 129 15.31 7.87 5.16
C ALA A 129 13.91 8.33 4.74
N ALA A 130 13.23 9.01 5.65
CA ALA A 130 12.03 9.79 5.39
C ALA A 130 12.40 11.22 4.89
N TYR A 131 11.41 12.05 4.65
CA TYR A 131 11.60 13.41 4.14
C TYR A 131 12.31 14.37 5.12
N ASP A 132 12.30 14.06 6.42
CA ASP A 132 12.99 14.80 7.48
C ASP A 132 14.48 14.41 7.64
N GLY A 133 14.94 13.40 6.88
CA GLY A 133 16.31 12.90 6.91
C GLY A 133 16.57 11.80 7.93
N THR A 134 15.61 11.52 8.82
CA THR A 134 15.63 10.41 9.77
C THR A 134 15.10 9.14 9.09
N THR A 135 15.37 7.95 9.64
CA THR A 135 14.76 6.72 9.09
C THR A 135 13.24 6.75 9.26
N TYR A 136 12.50 6.13 8.33
CA TYR A 136 11.04 6.23 8.33
C TYR A 136 10.38 5.69 9.60
N PHE A 137 10.87 4.56 10.15
CA PHE A 137 10.56 4.14 11.51
C PHE A 137 11.75 4.45 12.41
N ALA A 138 11.59 5.44 13.27
CA ALA A 138 12.63 5.94 14.16
C ALA A 138 12.07 6.36 15.52
N THR A 139 12.98 6.61 16.45
CA THR A 139 12.64 7.04 17.81
C THR A 139 12.92 8.52 18.05
N ASP A 140 13.45 9.22 17.05
CA ASP A 140 14.06 10.55 17.17
C ASP A 140 13.67 11.52 16.06
N HIS A 141 12.48 11.35 15.47
CA HIS A 141 11.93 12.37 14.56
C HIS A 141 11.78 13.71 15.27
N SER A 142 12.18 14.80 14.62
CA SER A 142 12.04 16.14 15.18
C SER A 142 11.88 17.16 14.06
N GLU A 143 10.82 17.95 14.12
CA GLU A 143 10.53 19.01 13.17
C GLU A 143 10.05 20.28 13.91
N GLY A 144 10.73 21.40 13.70
CA GLY A 144 10.34 22.69 14.29
C GLY A 144 10.18 22.62 15.81
N ASP A 145 8.97 22.95 16.27
CA ASP A 145 8.58 22.97 17.67
C ASP A 145 7.91 21.66 18.14
N SER A 146 7.89 20.61 17.29
CA SER A 146 7.25 19.31 17.61
C SER A 146 7.87 18.55 18.79
N GLY A 147 9.10 18.90 19.15
CA GLY A 147 9.92 18.08 20.05
C GLY A 147 10.37 16.77 19.40
N THR A 148 10.98 15.89 20.19
CA THR A 148 11.38 14.55 19.72
C THR A 148 10.19 13.61 19.78
N GLN A 149 9.90 12.95 18.67
CA GLN A 149 8.78 12.02 18.51
C GLN A 149 9.25 10.67 17.98
N SER A 150 8.62 9.60 18.44
CA SER A 150 8.94 8.23 18.03
C SER A 150 7.74 7.58 17.33
N ASN A 151 7.92 7.10 16.11
CA ASN A 151 6.96 6.22 15.45
C ASN A 151 7.40 4.74 15.45
N SER A 152 8.43 4.43 16.26
CA SER A 152 8.90 3.07 16.53
C SER A 152 8.87 2.84 18.04
N ILE A 153 7.89 2.07 18.51
CA ILE A 153 7.62 1.83 19.93
C ILE A 153 7.75 0.36 20.28
N THR A 154 7.90 0.07 21.57
CA THR A 154 7.89 -1.29 22.10
C THR A 154 6.66 -1.55 22.94
N HIS A 155 6.26 -2.83 23.03
CA HIS A 155 5.23 -3.31 23.92
C HIS A 155 5.66 -4.65 24.51
N ASP A 156 5.53 -4.78 25.85
CA ASP A 156 5.92 -6.01 26.53
C ASP A 156 4.90 -7.13 26.20
N ALA A 157 5.42 -8.29 25.83
CA ALA A 157 4.63 -9.49 25.58
C ALA A 157 5.31 -10.70 26.21
N THR A 158 4.53 -11.59 26.79
CA THR A 158 5.05 -12.81 27.43
C THR A 158 5.89 -13.65 26.45
N THR A 159 5.46 -13.70 25.21
CA THR A 159 6.21 -14.33 24.11
C THR A 159 6.14 -13.43 22.89
N PRO A 160 7.17 -12.62 22.60
CA PRO A 160 7.16 -11.63 21.50
C PRO A 160 6.84 -12.21 20.11
N THR A 161 7.18 -13.47 19.86
CA THR A 161 6.91 -14.16 18.58
C THR A 161 5.54 -14.84 18.52
N SER A 162 4.81 -14.88 19.64
CA SER A 162 3.48 -15.50 19.74
C SER A 162 2.65 -14.80 20.84
N PRO A 163 2.29 -13.52 20.63
CA PRO A 163 1.53 -12.76 21.61
C PRO A 163 0.13 -13.36 21.80
N THR A 164 -0.40 -13.23 23.01
CA THR A 164 -1.79 -13.52 23.29
C THR A 164 -2.71 -12.49 22.59
N ASP A 165 -4.00 -12.76 22.54
CA ASP A 165 -5.01 -11.85 22.00
C ASP A 165 -5.14 -10.56 22.83
N GLY A 166 -5.00 -10.65 24.16
CA GLY A 166 -4.95 -9.50 25.07
C GLY A 166 -3.73 -8.61 24.80
N GLU A 167 -2.52 -9.20 24.78
CA GLU A 167 -1.28 -8.46 24.48
C GLU A 167 -1.33 -7.82 23.09
N MET A 168 -1.87 -8.52 22.07
CA MET A 168 -2.04 -7.96 20.74
C MET A 168 -3.03 -6.78 20.72
N TYR A 169 -4.14 -6.89 21.45
CA TYR A 169 -5.11 -5.80 21.59
C TYR A 169 -4.45 -4.56 22.21
N GLU A 170 -3.76 -4.72 23.33
CA GLU A 170 -3.08 -3.61 24.02
C GLU A 170 -1.99 -2.98 23.14
N ALA A 171 -1.22 -3.79 22.43
CA ALA A 171 -0.18 -3.33 21.51
C ALA A 171 -0.79 -2.52 20.34
N ILE A 172 -1.92 -2.95 19.78
CA ILE A 172 -2.64 -2.21 18.73
C ILE A 172 -3.15 -0.88 19.26
N VAL A 173 -3.80 -0.86 20.46
CA VAL A 173 -4.27 0.38 21.08
C VAL A 173 -3.12 1.35 21.35
N LYS A 174 -1.98 0.84 21.82
CA LYS A 174 -0.77 1.65 22.03
C LYS A 174 -0.26 2.27 20.73
N GLY A 175 -0.23 1.51 19.62
CA GLY A 175 0.15 2.00 18.31
C GLY A 175 -0.80 3.07 17.77
N ILE A 176 -2.12 2.90 17.94
CA ILE A 176 -3.13 3.91 17.59
C ILE A 176 -2.94 5.17 18.44
N GLY A 177 -2.77 5.02 19.76
CA GLY A 177 -2.52 6.14 20.67
C GLY A 177 -1.27 6.94 20.31
N GLN A 178 -0.21 6.25 19.86
CA GLN A 178 1.02 6.89 19.40
C GLN A 178 0.76 7.75 18.14
N ILE A 179 0.00 7.24 17.17
CA ILE A 179 -0.36 8.02 15.96
C ILE A 179 -1.17 9.25 16.31
N LEU A 180 -2.15 9.12 17.21
CA LEU A 180 -2.99 10.24 17.65
C LEU A 180 -2.20 11.33 18.39
N GLY A 181 -1.10 10.95 19.07
CA GLY A 181 -0.26 11.84 19.85
C GLY A 181 0.77 12.62 19.04
N PHE A 182 0.92 12.41 17.72
CA PHE A 182 1.90 13.14 16.93
C PHE A 182 1.55 14.60 16.75
N MET A 183 2.59 15.43 16.93
CA MET A 183 2.53 16.88 16.75
C MET A 183 3.12 17.27 15.39
N ASP A 184 2.64 18.38 14.86
CA ASP A 184 3.20 19.02 13.68
C ASP A 184 4.46 19.85 14.02
N ASP A 185 5.04 20.56 13.03
CA ASP A 185 6.23 21.40 13.20
C ASP A 185 5.99 22.66 14.06
N GLN A 186 4.76 22.90 14.49
CA GLN A 186 4.36 24.01 15.36
C GLN A 186 3.95 23.55 16.77
N GLY A 187 4.03 22.22 17.04
CA GLY A 187 3.68 21.63 18.33
C GLY A 187 2.17 21.42 18.52
N GLU A 188 1.39 21.37 17.43
CA GLU A 188 -0.05 21.10 17.49
C GLU A 188 -0.38 19.67 17.06
N PRO A 189 -1.47 19.06 17.57
CA PRO A 189 -1.85 17.71 17.22
C PRO A 189 -2.16 17.54 15.73
N MET A 190 -1.40 16.70 15.02
CA MET A 190 -1.57 16.47 13.58
C MET A 190 -2.72 15.51 13.26
N ASN A 191 -2.95 14.53 14.12
CA ASN A 191 -3.87 13.41 13.88
C ASN A 191 -5.15 13.47 14.72
N GLU A 192 -5.56 14.65 15.22
CA GLU A 192 -6.71 14.83 16.09
C GLU A 192 -8.01 14.24 15.52
N SER A 193 -8.19 14.31 14.20
CA SER A 193 -9.39 13.81 13.50
C SER A 193 -9.28 12.36 13.03
N ALA A 194 -8.20 11.64 13.37
CA ALA A 194 -8.01 10.27 12.88
C ALA A 194 -8.99 9.30 13.52
N GLY A 195 -9.75 8.61 12.68
CA GLY A 195 -10.76 7.63 13.09
C GLY A 195 -10.63 6.27 12.40
N SER A 196 -9.77 6.15 11.37
CA SER A 196 -9.62 4.91 10.60
C SER A 196 -8.17 4.46 10.52
N PHE A 197 -7.95 3.18 10.86
CA PHE A 197 -6.61 2.59 10.92
C PHE A 197 -6.54 1.26 10.19
N LEU A 198 -5.35 0.91 9.72
CA LEU A 198 -5.00 -0.40 9.18
C LEU A 198 -3.86 -0.99 10.01
N VAL A 199 -4.09 -2.16 10.59
CA VAL A 199 -3.07 -2.96 11.27
C VAL A 199 -2.49 -3.96 10.27
N MET A 200 -1.19 -3.91 10.02
CA MET A 200 -0.51 -4.85 9.14
C MET A 200 0.40 -5.75 9.95
N VAL A 201 0.11 -7.06 9.91
CA VAL A 201 0.81 -8.07 10.70
C VAL A 201 1.48 -9.12 9.83
N PRO A 202 2.57 -9.75 10.27
CA PRO A 202 3.09 -10.95 9.66
C PRO A 202 2.15 -12.15 9.87
N MET A 203 2.34 -13.21 9.11
CA MET A 203 1.48 -14.41 9.20
C MET A 203 1.50 -15.07 10.58
N GLY A 204 2.59 -14.92 11.34
CA GLY A 204 2.69 -15.46 12.71
C GLY A 204 1.67 -14.86 13.68
N PHE A 205 1.22 -13.63 13.44
CA PHE A 205 0.26 -12.92 14.30
C PHE A 205 -1.19 -13.00 13.81
N LEU A 206 -1.46 -13.82 12.79
CA LEU A 206 -2.80 -13.95 12.19
C LEU A 206 -3.87 -14.26 13.25
N SER A 207 -3.63 -15.28 14.08
CA SER A 207 -4.62 -15.76 15.05
C SER A 207 -4.91 -14.74 16.16
N SER A 208 -3.85 -14.23 16.79
CA SER A 208 -4.00 -13.26 17.89
C SER A 208 -4.65 -11.95 17.41
N THR A 209 -4.28 -11.46 16.20
CA THR A 209 -4.88 -10.26 15.61
C THR A 209 -6.35 -10.48 15.25
N LEU A 210 -6.69 -11.64 14.67
CA LEU A 210 -8.07 -11.97 14.33
C LEU A 210 -8.95 -11.94 15.60
N ILE A 211 -8.51 -12.56 16.69
CA ILE A 211 -9.24 -12.59 17.97
C ILE A 211 -9.29 -11.16 18.56
N ALA A 212 -8.15 -10.48 18.64
CA ALA A 212 -8.06 -9.13 19.21
C ALA A 212 -9.02 -8.11 18.56
N LEU A 213 -9.25 -8.22 17.23
CA LEU A 213 -10.10 -7.27 16.51
C LEU A 213 -11.53 -7.75 16.25
N SER A 214 -11.86 -9.04 16.44
CA SER A 214 -13.20 -9.58 16.18
C SER A 214 -13.96 -10.03 17.42
N SER A 215 -13.27 -10.42 18.50
CA SER A 215 -13.92 -10.85 19.74
C SER A 215 -14.60 -9.68 20.44
N LYS A 216 -15.85 -9.89 20.89
CA LYS A 216 -16.60 -8.87 21.66
C LYS A 216 -16.02 -8.62 23.04
N THR A 217 -15.29 -9.59 23.58
CA THR A 217 -14.64 -9.52 24.90
C THR A 217 -13.20 -9.98 24.80
N ILE A 218 -12.31 -9.29 25.51
CA ILE A 218 -10.91 -9.65 25.72
C ILE A 218 -10.67 -9.59 27.23
N ASP A 219 -10.06 -10.64 27.80
CA ASP A 219 -9.76 -10.76 29.23
C ASP A 219 -10.97 -10.43 30.11
N ALA A 220 -12.14 -10.98 29.74
CA ALA A 220 -13.44 -10.75 30.40
C ALA A 220 -13.97 -9.30 30.36
N SER A 221 -13.31 -8.40 29.61
CA SER A 221 -13.72 -7.02 29.42
C SER A 221 -14.31 -6.79 28.01
N SER A 222 -15.16 -5.77 27.87
CA SER A 222 -15.68 -5.36 26.55
C SER A 222 -14.56 -4.88 25.64
N ASN A 223 -14.56 -5.33 24.37
CA ASN A 223 -13.59 -4.94 23.36
C ASN A 223 -14.13 -3.79 22.49
N PRO A 224 -13.69 -2.54 22.68
CA PRO A 224 -14.14 -1.39 21.88
C PRO A 224 -13.70 -1.44 20.41
N LEU A 225 -12.67 -2.22 20.06
CA LEU A 225 -12.18 -2.34 18.67
C LEU A 225 -13.05 -3.32 17.85
N ALA A 226 -13.86 -4.17 18.50
CA ALA A 226 -14.74 -5.12 17.84
C ALA A 226 -16.10 -4.51 17.42
N GLY A 227 -16.11 -3.41 16.70
CA GLY A 227 -17.27 -2.99 15.89
C GLY A 227 -18.10 -1.79 16.35
N SER A 228 -18.01 -1.30 17.59
CA SER A 228 -18.81 -0.13 18.06
C SER A 228 -17.96 0.95 18.75
N GLY A 229 -16.66 0.86 18.66
CA GLY A 229 -15.74 1.83 19.24
C GLY A 229 -15.60 3.11 18.40
N PRO A 230 -14.82 4.07 18.88
CA PRO A 230 -14.59 5.33 18.19
C PRO A 230 -13.73 5.18 16.93
N PHE A 231 -13.05 4.04 16.76
CA PHE A 231 -12.13 3.80 15.66
C PHE A 231 -12.59 2.66 14.76
N GLN A 232 -12.40 2.86 13.46
CA GLN A 232 -12.53 1.80 12.46
C GLN A 232 -11.16 1.17 12.22
N VAL A 233 -10.96 -0.06 12.67
CA VAL A 233 -9.70 -0.77 12.54
C VAL A 233 -9.85 -1.91 11.56
N ALA A 234 -9.26 -1.73 10.37
CA ALA A 234 -9.06 -2.82 9.41
C ALA A 234 -7.72 -3.50 9.68
N TRP A 235 -7.55 -4.73 9.23
CA TRP A 235 -6.28 -5.41 9.36
C TRP A 235 -5.94 -6.26 8.13
N VAL A 236 -4.65 -6.50 7.94
CA VAL A 236 -4.11 -7.33 6.85
C VAL A 236 -2.98 -8.20 7.40
N ALA A 237 -3.13 -9.52 7.26
CA ALA A 237 -2.00 -10.42 7.40
C ALA A 237 -1.22 -10.45 6.08
N ASN A 238 0.00 -9.93 6.10
CA ASN A 238 0.81 -9.79 4.90
C ASN A 238 1.85 -10.91 4.81
N PRO A 239 1.69 -11.88 3.90
CA PRO A 239 2.61 -13.03 3.78
C PRO A 239 4.00 -12.66 3.27
N ARG A 240 4.22 -11.41 2.83
CA ARG A 240 5.52 -10.92 2.38
C ARG A 240 6.37 -10.33 3.51
N LEU A 241 5.79 -10.11 4.70
CA LEU A 241 6.52 -9.66 5.89
C LEU A 241 7.16 -10.86 6.57
N SER A 242 8.49 -10.80 6.71
CA SER A 242 9.28 -11.78 7.43
C SER A 242 9.47 -11.46 8.92
N TRP A 243 8.73 -10.48 9.44
CA TRP A 243 8.78 -10.08 10.83
C TRP A 243 8.26 -11.18 11.75
N THR A 244 8.88 -11.31 12.92
CA THR A 244 8.52 -12.33 13.90
C THR A 244 8.09 -11.75 15.26
N ASP A 245 8.43 -10.48 15.49
CA ASP A 245 8.30 -9.80 16.78
C ASP A 245 7.64 -8.42 16.66
N ARG A 246 7.15 -8.03 15.50
CA ARG A 246 6.64 -6.68 15.26
C ARG A 246 5.53 -6.64 14.23
N PHE A 247 4.77 -5.55 14.27
CA PHE A 247 3.74 -5.22 13.31
C PHE A 247 3.66 -3.69 13.13
N ALA A 248 2.91 -3.22 12.15
CA ALA A 248 2.74 -1.80 11.90
C ALA A 248 1.27 -1.39 11.92
N VAL A 249 1.01 -0.19 12.45
CA VAL A 249 -0.30 0.47 12.44
C VAL A 249 -0.20 1.70 11.54
N PHE A 250 -1.20 1.91 10.70
CA PHE A 250 -1.26 3.01 9.75
C PHE A 250 -2.58 3.74 9.87
N ARG A 251 -2.57 5.07 9.82
CA ARG A 251 -3.75 5.89 9.60
C ARG A 251 -4.18 5.77 8.13
N THR A 252 -5.49 5.61 7.88
CA THR A 252 -6.04 5.41 6.51
C THR A 252 -7.03 6.47 6.07
N ASP A 253 -7.49 7.31 6.96
CA ASP A 253 -8.29 8.49 6.65
C ASP A 253 -7.40 9.74 6.47
N GLY A 254 -7.97 10.77 5.90
CA GLY A 254 -7.24 12.00 5.58
C GLY A 254 -6.43 11.92 4.28
N ASP A 255 -5.91 13.09 3.88
CA ASP A 255 -5.15 13.25 2.64
C ASP A 255 -3.65 12.94 2.82
N ALA A 256 -3.11 13.18 4.03
CA ALA A 256 -1.73 12.86 4.39
C ALA A 256 -1.59 11.37 4.74
N ARG A 257 -1.01 10.60 3.82
CA ARG A 257 -0.86 9.14 3.97
C ARG A 257 0.58 8.72 4.16
N PRO A 258 0.81 7.51 4.71
CA PRO A 258 2.15 7.02 5.02
C PRO A 258 3.04 6.81 3.80
N PHE A 259 2.47 6.59 2.60
CA PHE A 259 3.24 6.32 1.39
C PHE A 259 2.75 7.16 0.21
N ILE A 260 3.61 7.24 -0.82
CA ILE A 260 3.32 7.82 -2.12
C ILE A 260 3.38 6.69 -3.16
N PHE A 261 2.40 6.66 -4.05
CA PHE A 261 2.43 5.87 -5.27
C PHE A 261 2.42 6.80 -6.46
N GLN A 262 3.51 6.80 -7.22
CA GLN A 262 3.73 7.65 -8.37
C GLN A 262 3.54 6.83 -9.64
N GLU A 263 2.70 7.29 -10.56
CA GLU A 263 2.38 6.60 -11.81
C GLU A 263 2.67 7.52 -13.00
N GLU A 264 3.60 7.11 -13.86
CA GLU A 264 3.92 7.80 -15.12
C GLU A 264 3.13 7.20 -16.28
N LEU A 265 3.08 5.86 -16.35
CA LEU A 265 2.35 5.13 -17.36
C LEU A 265 1.44 4.09 -16.68
N PRO A 266 0.12 4.22 -16.83
CA PRO A 266 -0.79 3.20 -16.33
C PRO A 266 -0.57 1.87 -17.05
N VAL A 267 -1.12 0.79 -16.51
CA VAL A 267 -0.99 -0.54 -17.07
C VAL A 267 -1.51 -0.59 -18.51
N GLN A 268 -0.63 -0.92 -19.45
CA GLN A 268 -0.94 -1.08 -20.87
C GLN A 268 -0.70 -2.51 -21.32
N VAL A 269 -1.63 -3.07 -22.07
CA VAL A 269 -1.48 -4.38 -22.71
C VAL A 269 -1.01 -4.21 -24.13
N GLN A 270 0.08 -4.88 -24.49
CA GLN A 270 0.65 -4.96 -25.83
C GLN A 270 0.47 -6.38 -26.33
N VAL A 271 -0.03 -6.54 -27.55
CA VAL A 271 -0.38 -7.84 -28.11
C VAL A 271 0.27 -8.07 -29.46
N LEU A 272 0.92 -9.22 -29.59
CA LEU A 272 1.34 -9.80 -30.88
C LEU A 272 0.54 -11.11 -31.05
N ALA A 273 -0.51 -11.06 -31.85
CA ALA A 273 -1.45 -12.17 -32.02
C ALA A 273 -1.91 -12.29 -33.47
N GLU A 274 -3.17 -12.42 -33.75
CA GLU A 274 -3.73 -12.73 -35.06
C GLU A 274 -3.16 -11.83 -36.17
N GLY A 275 -2.52 -12.43 -37.15
CA GLY A 275 -1.86 -11.76 -38.28
C GLY A 275 -0.51 -11.13 -37.96
N SER A 276 0.04 -11.34 -36.77
CA SER A 276 1.37 -10.87 -36.41
C SER A 276 2.48 -11.73 -37.02
N GLU A 277 3.68 -11.15 -37.17
CA GLU A 277 4.87 -11.89 -37.61
C GLU A 277 5.18 -13.10 -36.69
N LEU A 278 4.91 -12.96 -35.38
CA LEU A 278 5.12 -14.03 -34.41
C LEU A 278 4.18 -15.22 -34.65
N GLU A 279 2.92 -14.96 -35.00
CA GLU A 279 1.99 -16.03 -35.35
C GLU A 279 2.41 -16.74 -36.63
N ILE A 280 2.81 -15.99 -37.66
CA ILE A 280 3.18 -16.55 -38.98
C ILE A 280 4.45 -17.41 -38.85
N ASN A 281 5.45 -16.95 -38.10
CA ASN A 281 6.76 -17.60 -38.05
C ASN A 281 6.82 -18.69 -36.95
N GLU A 282 6.16 -18.51 -35.83
CA GLU A 282 6.30 -19.34 -34.65
C GLU A 282 4.98 -20.00 -34.19
N ASN A 283 3.84 -19.71 -34.83
CA ASN A 283 2.51 -20.15 -34.41
C ASN A 283 2.20 -19.77 -32.95
N GLN A 284 2.63 -18.58 -32.49
CA GLN A 284 2.49 -18.13 -31.11
C GLN A 284 1.81 -16.78 -31.03
N HIS A 285 1.03 -16.59 -29.97
CA HIS A 285 0.52 -15.29 -29.52
C HIS A 285 1.27 -14.83 -28.30
N GLN A 286 1.54 -13.54 -28.21
CA GLN A 286 2.22 -12.93 -27.08
C GLN A 286 1.36 -11.78 -26.51
N TYR A 287 1.15 -11.82 -25.21
CA TYR A 287 0.43 -10.80 -24.44
C TYR A 287 1.41 -10.22 -23.43
N GLY A 288 1.86 -9.00 -23.66
CA GLY A 288 2.76 -8.25 -22.80
C GLY A 288 2.00 -7.17 -22.03
N VAL A 289 2.41 -6.95 -20.79
CA VAL A 289 1.94 -5.84 -19.96
C VAL A 289 3.11 -4.93 -19.66
N LYS A 290 2.91 -3.62 -19.82
CA LYS A 290 3.89 -2.59 -19.46
C LYS A 290 3.23 -1.57 -18.55
N ALA A 291 3.94 -1.13 -17.52
CA ALA A 291 3.58 -0.02 -16.66
C ALA A 291 4.83 0.73 -16.20
N VAL A 292 4.70 2.01 -15.88
CA VAL A 292 5.80 2.81 -15.32
C VAL A 292 5.29 3.48 -14.06
N HIS A 293 5.80 3.04 -12.91
CA HIS A 293 5.41 3.55 -11.62
C HIS A 293 6.47 3.28 -10.56
N ALA A 294 6.38 3.98 -9.45
CA ALA A 294 7.20 3.78 -8.27
C ALA A 294 6.41 4.06 -7.00
N ALA A 295 6.96 3.63 -5.86
CA ALA A 295 6.44 3.98 -4.56
C ALA A 295 7.56 4.56 -3.69
N GLY A 296 7.19 5.43 -2.74
CA GLY A 296 8.10 6.06 -1.80
C GLY A 296 7.42 6.36 -0.48
N TYR A 297 8.22 6.85 0.47
CA TYR A 297 7.71 7.25 1.77
C TYR A 297 6.95 8.57 1.70
N GLY A 298 5.86 8.65 2.44
CA GLY A 298 5.07 9.84 2.65
C GLY A 298 5.23 10.34 4.09
N PHE A 299 4.13 10.61 4.77
CA PHE A 299 4.11 11.13 6.14
C PHE A 299 4.35 10.03 7.16
N TRP A 300 5.47 10.08 7.87
CA TRP A 300 5.79 9.12 8.94
C TRP A 300 4.82 9.23 10.13
N GLN A 301 4.24 10.41 10.36
CA GLN A 301 3.24 10.67 11.41
C GLN A 301 1.93 9.88 11.21
N SER A 302 1.74 9.30 10.03
CA SER A 302 0.59 8.44 9.74
C SER A 302 0.89 6.94 9.93
N ALA A 303 2.05 6.60 10.51
CA ALA A 303 2.50 5.22 10.69
C ALA A 303 3.18 5.02 12.05
N CYS A 304 2.99 3.85 12.65
CA CYS A 304 3.67 3.44 13.87
C CYS A 304 4.11 1.98 13.75
N LEU A 305 5.40 1.70 14.01
CA LEU A 305 5.93 0.35 14.17
C LEU A 305 5.85 -0.03 15.65
N VAL A 306 5.26 -1.18 15.95
CA VAL A 306 5.19 -1.74 17.29
C VAL A 306 6.02 -3.01 17.34
N THR A 307 7.06 -3.01 18.15
CA THR A 307 7.90 -4.18 18.40
C THR A 307 7.52 -4.79 19.75
N LEU A 308 7.23 -6.09 19.77
CA LEU A 308 6.97 -6.86 20.98
C LEU A 308 8.29 -7.26 21.61
N THR A 309 8.43 -7.09 22.91
CA THR A 309 9.68 -7.33 23.66
C THR A 309 9.41 -8.17 24.88
#